data_e79d1c759cfccb6e0d498963abce6716
#
_entry.id   e79d1c759cfccb6e0d498963abce6716
#
_cell.length_a   1.000
_cell.length_b   1.000
_cell.length_c   1.000
_cell.angle_alpha   90.00
_cell.angle_beta   90.00
_cell.angle_gamma   90.00
#
_symmetry.space_group_name_H-M   'P 1'
#
loop_
_entity.id
_entity.type
_entity.pdbx_description
1 polymer ?
#
loop_
_entity_poly.entity_id
_entity_poly.type
_entity_poly.pdbx_seq_one_letter_code
_entity_poly.pdbx_strand_id
1 'polypeptide(L)'
;AFAASIWGVLMDKIGRRHGITLGLMLGITGSALVVIAANQRVFLAMLGGMALMGFAQAAMLLGRFAAAEVNPPEKRGAAISNVVLGGTFGAIFGPLLVAPMGNLARSLGMNELAGGYLAGILFGGLAAAIIFTGLRPDPLTLGKEVAALYPDSEPEGEARPIRVIFRQPAAMTAVTAMVVGQVVMVAIMVITSLHMKNNDHSLGGISTVISAH
;
A
#
# COMPACT_ATOMS: atom_id res chain seq x y z
N ALA A 1 -12.08 1.00 0.96
CA ALA A 1 -12.90 2.20 0.67
C ALA A 1 -12.86 3.21 1.82
N PHE A 2 -13.27 2.88 3.05
CA PHE A 2 -13.35 3.84 4.17
C PHE A 2 -12.00 4.55 4.48
N ALA A 3 -10.92 3.79 4.65
CA ALA A 3 -9.59 4.36 4.90
C ALA A 3 -9.12 5.27 3.75
N ALA A 4 -9.40 4.90 2.49
CA ALA A 4 -9.03 5.71 1.34
C ALA A 4 -9.77 7.06 1.30
N SER A 5 -11.04 7.10 1.71
CA SER A 5 -11.79 8.37 1.81
C SER A 5 -11.20 9.29 2.88
N ILE A 6 -10.82 8.75 4.04
CA ILE A 6 -10.17 9.54 5.10
C ILE A 6 -8.84 10.11 4.60
N TRP A 7 -8.01 9.27 3.97
CA TRP A 7 -6.74 9.71 3.41
C TRP A 7 -6.90 10.73 2.29
N GLY A 8 -7.91 10.58 1.43
CA GLY A 8 -8.21 11.57 0.39
C GLY A 8 -8.44 12.95 0.97
N VAL A 9 -9.40 13.07 1.91
CA VAL A 9 -9.70 14.33 2.59
C VAL A 9 -8.50 14.89 3.36
N LEU A 10 -7.72 14.03 4.00
CA LEU A 10 -6.54 14.46 4.72
C LEU A 10 -5.47 15.00 3.77
N MET A 11 -5.17 14.28 2.69
CA MET A 11 -4.18 14.65 1.68
C MET A 11 -4.55 15.93 0.93
N ASP A 12 -5.85 16.21 0.77
CA ASP A 12 -6.33 17.47 0.19
C ASP A 12 -6.04 18.68 1.10
N LYS A 13 -5.96 18.45 2.42
CA LYS A 13 -5.68 19.51 3.41
C LYS A 13 -4.19 19.72 3.69
N ILE A 14 -3.44 18.62 3.88
CA ILE A 14 -2.03 18.68 4.31
C ILE A 14 -1.03 18.53 3.16
N GLY A 15 -1.51 18.28 1.96
CA GLY A 15 -0.69 17.98 0.77
C GLY A 15 -0.41 16.49 0.58
N ARG A 16 -0.06 16.13 -0.65
CA ARG A 16 0.21 14.73 -1.04
C ARG A 16 1.49 14.21 -0.39
N ARG A 17 2.54 15.00 -0.36
CA ARG A 17 3.82 14.64 0.25
C ARG A 17 3.67 14.28 1.73
N HIS A 18 3.04 15.14 2.52
CA HIS A 18 2.85 14.91 3.95
C HIS A 18 1.91 13.72 4.20
N GLY A 19 0.83 13.61 3.42
CA GLY A 19 -0.12 12.49 3.54
C GLY A 19 0.52 11.13 3.26
N ILE A 20 1.31 11.01 2.20
CA ILE A 20 2.01 9.76 1.86
C ILE A 20 3.07 9.44 2.93
N THR A 21 3.84 10.45 3.39
CA THR A 21 4.84 10.26 4.44
C THR A 21 4.20 9.80 5.75
N LEU A 22 3.09 10.42 6.17
CA LEU A 22 2.33 9.98 7.35
C LEU A 22 1.80 8.56 7.20
N GLY A 23 1.30 8.20 6.02
CA GLY A 23 0.88 6.84 5.72
C GLY A 23 2.02 5.83 5.91
N LEU A 24 3.22 6.13 5.38
CA LEU A 24 4.41 5.28 5.57
C LEU A 24 4.80 5.18 7.04
N MET A 25 4.81 6.29 7.78
CA MET A 25 5.10 6.28 9.22
C MET A 25 4.11 5.44 10.00
N LEU A 26 2.82 5.51 9.65
CA LEU A 26 1.80 4.67 10.26
C LEU A 26 2.03 3.18 9.96
N GLY A 27 2.45 2.84 8.73
CA GLY A 27 2.84 1.49 8.34
C GLY A 27 4.05 0.96 9.11
N ILE A 28 5.07 1.81 9.30
CA ILE A 28 6.26 1.49 10.11
C ILE A 28 5.85 1.23 11.56
N THR A 29 5.03 2.11 12.14
CA THR A 29 4.52 1.95 13.51
C THR A 29 3.72 0.65 13.65
N GLY A 30 2.84 0.35 12.68
CA GLY A 30 2.10 -0.90 12.63
C GLY A 30 3.01 -2.13 12.57
N SER A 31 4.03 -2.11 11.70
CA SER A 31 5.02 -3.18 11.58
C SER A 31 5.81 -3.37 12.88
N ALA A 32 6.26 -2.30 13.51
CA ALA A 32 6.96 -2.35 14.80
C ALA A 32 6.06 -2.94 15.90
N LEU A 33 4.79 -2.53 15.93
CA LEU A 33 3.82 -3.07 16.89
C LEU A 33 3.61 -4.58 16.68
N VAL A 34 3.53 -5.05 15.42
CA VAL A 34 3.42 -6.49 15.13
C VAL A 34 4.67 -7.24 15.60
N VAL A 35 5.88 -6.73 15.37
CA VAL A 35 7.13 -7.35 15.84
C VAL A 35 7.13 -7.49 17.37
N ILE A 36 6.82 -6.41 18.07
CA ILE A 36 6.78 -6.41 19.56
C ILE A 36 5.69 -7.36 20.06
N ALA A 37 4.49 -7.29 19.50
CA ALA A 37 3.36 -8.12 19.90
C ALA A 37 3.60 -9.62 19.64
N ALA A 38 4.23 -9.96 18.51
CA ALA A 38 4.59 -11.34 18.20
C ALA A 38 5.62 -11.90 19.19
N ASN A 39 6.60 -11.08 19.61
CA ASN A 39 7.61 -11.46 20.58
C ASN A 39 7.03 -11.64 21.99
N GLN A 40 6.08 -10.79 22.36
CA GLN A 40 5.36 -10.86 23.64
C GLN A 40 4.14 -11.81 23.62
N ARG A 41 3.81 -12.38 22.46
CA ARG A 41 2.63 -13.26 22.26
C ARG A 41 1.29 -12.58 22.59
N VAL A 42 1.19 -11.27 22.36
CA VAL A 42 -0.03 -10.49 22.60
C VAL A 42 -0.83 -10.38 21.31
N PHE A 43 -1.79 -11.27 21.12
CA PHE A 43 -2.57 -11.38 19.89
C PHE A 43 -3.34 -10.10 19.52
N LEU A 44 -3.98 -9.44 20.50
CA LEU A 44 -4.74 -8.20 20.25
C LEU A 44 -3.84 -7.04 19.75
N ALA A 45 -2.64 -6.92 20.30
CA ALA A 45 -1.68 -5.91 19.83
C ALA A 45 -1.19 -6.22 18.40
N MET A 46 -1.04 -7.50 18.04
CA MET A 46 -0.71 -7.92 16.69
C MET A 46 -1.82 -7.54 15.72
N LEU A 47 -3.09 -7.76 16.04
CA LEU A 47 -4.24 -7.32 15.24
C LEU A 47 -4.26 -5.80 15.09
N GLY A 48 -3.99 -5.06 16.15
CA GLY A 48 -3.87 -3.60 16.13
C GLY A 48 -2.79 -3.12 15.15
N GLY A 49 -1.62 -3.74 15.18
CA GLY A 49 -0.53 -3.45 14.24
C GLY A 49 -0.90 -3.74 12.79
N MET A 50 -1.56 -4.88 12.53
CA MET A 50 -2.07 -5.23 11.20
C MET A 50 -3.13 -4.24 10.70
N ALA A 51 -4.03 -3.78 11.58
CA ALA A 51 -5.03 -2.78 11.25
C ALA A 51 -4.37 -1.44 10.87
N LEU A 52 -3.35 -1.00 11.59
CA LEU A 52 -2.55 0.18 11.24
C LEU A 52 -1.88 0.05 9.87
N MET A 53 -1.28 -1.12 9.59
CA MET A 53 -0.68 -1.40 8.27
C MET A 53 -1.72 -1.36 7.15
N GLY A 54 -2.90 -1.95 7.37
CA GLY A 54 -4.00 -1.90 6.41
C GLY A 54 -4.50 -0.46 6.15
N PHE A 55 -4.56 0.37 7.19
CA PHE A 55 -4.90 1.79 7.05
C PHE A 55 -3.80 2.56 6.30
N ALA A 56 -2.53 2.29 6.59
CA ALA A 56 -1.38 2.85 5.88
C ALA A 56 -1.36 2.48 4.38
N GLN A 57 -1.72 1.24 4.05
CA GLN A 57 -1.81 0.77 2.66
C GLN A 57 -2.76 1.61 1.82
N ALA A 58 -3.86 2.08 2.39
CA ALA A 58 -4.79 2.96 1.69
C ALA A 58 -4.16 4.31 1.29
N ALA A 59 -3.25 4.86 2.09
CA ALA A 59 -2.49 6.06 1.74
C ALA A 59 -1.55 5.81 0.55
N MET A 60 -0.87 4.64 0.54
CA MET A 60 0.04 4.27 -0.55
C MET A 60 -0.70 4.12 -1.89
N LEU A 61 -1.89 3.53 -1.87
CA LEU A 61 -2.72 3.40 -3.06
C LEU A 61 -3.12 4.75 -3.68
N LEU A 62 -3.22 5.82 -2.89
CA LEU A 62 -3.50 7.16 -3.38
C LEU A 62 -2.28 7.83 -4.04
N GLY A 63 -1.07 7.37 -3.76
CA GLY A 63 0.16 7.90 -4.36
C GLY A 63 0.17 7.87 -5.90
N ARG A 64 -0.47 6.88 -6.51
CA ARG A 64 -0.62 6.81 -7.98
C ARG A 64 -1.44 7.97 -8.57
N PHE A 65 -2.42 8.48 -7.82
CA PHE A 65 -3.21 9.62 -8.25
C PHE A 65 -2.42 10.92 -8.12
N ALA A 66 -1.57 11.05 -7.10
CA ALA A 66 -0.64 12.18 -7.00
C ALA A 66 0.30 12.25 -8.20
N ALA A 67 0.76 11.11 -8.73
CA ALA A 67 1.54 11.08 -9.97
C ALA A 67 0.74 11.50 -11.20
N ALA A 68 -0.55 11.19 -11.26
CA ALA A 68 -1.42 11.65 -12.34
C ALA A 68 -1.69 13.15 -12.27
N GLU A 69 -1.90 13.71 -11.07
CA GLU A 69 -2.23 15.12 -10.86
C GLU A 69 -1.15 16.07 -11.38
N VAL A 70 0.12 15.69 -11.32
CA VAL A 70 1.26 16.50 -11.76
C VAL A 70 1.58 16.39 -13.25
N ASN A 71 0.78 15.65 -14.01
CA ASN A 71 1.00 15.41 -15.42
C ASN A 71 -0.15 15.93 -16.29
N PRO A 72 0.15 16.38 -17.54
CA PRO A 72 -0.88 16.72 -18.53
C PRO A 72 -1.85 15.55 -18.76
N PRO A 73 -3.11 15.80 -19.16
CA PRO A 73 -4.14 14.78 -19.33
C PRO A 73 -3.70 13.57 -20.15
N GLU A 74 -2.96 13.79 -21.25
CA GLU A 74 -2.49 12.74 -22.17
C GLU A 74 -1.45 11.82 -21.53
N LYS A 75 -0.73 12.29 -20.50
CA LYS A 75 0.35 11.56 -19.81
C LYS A 75 -0.07 10.96 -18.47
N ARG A 76 -1.27 11.27 -17.97
CA ARG A 76 -1.77 10.77 -16.67
C ARG A 76 -1.76 9.25 -16.59
N GLY A 77 -2.18 8.57 -17.66
CA GLY A 77 -2.15 7.11 -17.75
C GLY A 77 -0.74 6.53 -17.62
N ALA A 78 0.23 7.09 -18.33
CA ALA A 78 1.62 6.68 -18.26
C ALA A 78 2.23 6.93 -16.86
N ALA A 79 1.91 8.05 -16.22
CA ALA A 79 2.34 8.36 -14.87
C ALA A 79 1.83 7.35 -13.85
N ILE A 80 0.55 6.98 -13.91
CA ILE A 80 -0.03 5.93 -13.08
C ILE A 80 0.66 4.59 -13.34
N SER A 81 0.88 4.24 -14.61
CA SER A 81 1.54 2.97 -14.99
C SER A 81 2.95 2.87 -14.43
N ASN A 82 3.73 3.94 -14.42
CA ASN A 82 5.08 3.96 -13.85
C ASN A 82 5.06 3.69 -12.33
N VAL A 83 4.10 4.25 -11.61
CA VAL A 83 3.93 3.96 -10.17
C VAL A 83 3.53 2.50 -9.94
N VAL A 84 2.62 1.97 -10.76
CA VAL A 84 2.19 0.56 -10.70
C VAL A 84 3.35 -0.37 -11.00
N LEU A 85 4.20 -0.05 -12.00
CA LEU A 85 5.42 -0.83 -12.29
C LEU A 85 6.35 -0.89 -11.07
N GLY A 86 6.55 0.24 -10.37
CA GLY A 86 7.30 0.24 -9.10
C GLY A 86 6.70 -0.71 -8.07
N GLY A 87 5.37 -0.77 -7.97
CA GLY A 87 4.65 -1.73 -7.13
C GLY A 87 4.89 -3.19 -7.55
N THR A 88 4.95 -3.46 -8.86
CA THR A 88 5.24 -4.80 -9.41
C THR A 88 6.65 -5.27 -8.99
N PHE A 89 7.65 -4.40 -9.08
CA PHE A 89 8.98 -4.72 -8.55
C PHE A 89 8.93 -5.04 -7.05
N GLY A 90 8.19 -4.26 -6.27
CA GLY A 90 7.98 -4.53 -4.84
C GLY A 90 7.31 -5.88 -4.58
N ALA A 91 6.33 -6.26 -5.39
CA ALA A 91 5.63 -7.54 -5.28
C ALA A 91 6.54 -8.74 -5.59
N ILE A 92 7.47 -8.61 -6.54
CA ILE A 92 8.43 -9.65 -6.90
C ILE A 92 9.54 -9.76 -5.84
N PHE A 93 10.17 -8.65 -5.50
CA PHE A 93 11.34 -8.64 -4.61
C PHE A 93 10.97 -8.69 -3.13
N GLY A 94 9.80 -8.17 -2.75
CA GLY A 94 9.35 -8.15 -1.35
C GLY A 94 9.35 -9.52 -0.69
N PRO A 95 8.66 -10.54 -1.24
CA PRO A 95 8.67 -11.88 -0.68
C PRO A 95 10.07 -12.51 -0.62
N LEU A 96 10.95 -12.24 -1.59
CA LEU A 96 12.33 -12.76 -1.60
C LEU A 96 13.16 -12.23 -0.43
N LEU A 97 12.81 -11.09 0.14
CA LEU A 97 13.46 -10.52 1.32
C LEU A 97 13.03 -11.21 2.63
N VAL A 98 11.94 -11.97 2.63
CA VAL A 98 11.41 -12.59 3.87
C VAL A 98 12.41 -13.55 4.48
N ALA A 99 13.05 -14.41 3.69
CA ALA A 99 14.03 -15.38 4.20
C ALA A 99 15.31 -14.71 4.76
N PRO A 100 16.01 -13.80 4.05
CA PRO A 100 17.19 -13.12 4.61
C PRO A 100 16.84 -12.24 5.82
N MET A 101 15.69 -11.57 5.82
CA MET A 101 15.24 -10.79 6.97
C MET A 101 14.79 -11.69 8.14
N GLY A 102 14.26 -12.88 7.86
CA GLY A 102 13.99 -13.91 8.87
C GLY A 102 15.27 -14.38 9.56
N ASN A 103 16.35 -14.60 8.81
CA ASN A 103 17.67 -14.92 9.36
C ASN A 103 18.20 -13.80 10.26
N LEU A 104 18.03 -12.54 9.82
CA LEU A 104 18.39 -11.36 10.61
C LEU A 104 17.56 -11.30 11.91
N ALA A 105 16.24 -11.54 11.84
CA ALA A 105 15.38 -11.57 13.01
C ALA A 105 15.86 -12.63 14.02
N ARG A 106 16.22 -13.83 13.54
CA ARG A 106 16.77 -14.91 14.40
C ARG A 106 18.09 -14.50 15.06
N SER A 107 18.99 -13.84 14.34
CA SER A 107 20.26 -13.36 14.91
C SER A 107 20.06 -12.31 16.00
N LEU A 108 18.93 -11.58 15.95
CA LEU A 108 18.52 -10.63 16.98
C LEU A 108 17.69 -11.27 18.11
N GLY A 109 17.57 -12.60 18.16
CA GLY A 109 16.78 -13.31 19.17
C GLY A 109 15.27 -13.20 19.01
N MET A 110 14.80 -12.78 17.82
CA MET A 110 13.38 -12.65 17.50
C MET A 110 12.86 -13.86 16.73
N ASN A 111 11.53 -13.99 16.65
CA ASN A 111 10.92 -15.00 15.80
C ASN A 111 11.26 -14.73 14.32
N GLU A 112 11.58 -15.77 13.57
CA GLU A 112 11.90 -15.69 12.13
C GLU A 112 10.82 -14.98 11.31
N LEU A 113 9.54 -15.16 11.65
CA LEU A 113 8.41 -14.53 10.98
C LEU A 113 8.37 -13.01 11.18
N ALA A 114 9.08 -12.46 12.16
CA ALA A 114 9.25 -11.02 12.33
C ALA A 114 10.07 -10.37 11.20
N GLY A 115 10.84 -11.17 10.45
CA GLY A 115 11.72 -10.68 9.37
C GLY A 115 10.99 -9.86 8.31
N GLY A 116 9.81 -10.30 7.86
CA GLY A 116 9.01 -9.54 6.89
C GLY A 116 8.59 -8.16 7.39
N TYR A 117 8.27 -8.03 8.66
CA TYR A 117 7.92 -6.74 9.28
C TYR A 117 9.15 -5.85 9.51
N LEU A 118 10.30 -6.44 9.81
CA LEU A 118 11.57 -5.70 9.86
C LEU A 118 11.95 -5.13 8.50
N ALA A 119 11.74 -5.88 7.42
CA ALA A 119 11.88 -5.37 6.06
C ALA A 119 10.93 -4.19 5.82
N GLY A 120 9.66 -4.30 6.25
CA GLY A 120 8.67 -3.23 6.17
C GLY A 120 9.11 -1.96 6.90
N ILE A 121 9.71 -2.08 8.08
CA ILE A 121 10.27 -0.94 8.83
C ILE A 121 11.43 -0.30 8.07
N LEU A 122 12.39 -1.09 7.63
CA LEU A 122 13.58 -0.59 6.95
C LEU A 122 13.25 0.10 5.61
N PHE A 123 12.54 -0.60 4.73
CA PHE A 123 12.22 -0.06 3.40
C PHE A 123 11.13 1.00 3.46
N GLY A 124 10.18 0.89 4.40
CA GLY A 124 9.19 1.93 4.68
C GLY A 124 9.85 3.21 5.18
N GLY A 125 10.86 3.11 6.07
CA GLY A 125 11.65 4.24 6.55
C GLY A 125 12.44 4.91 5.42
N LEU A 126 13.10 4.11 4.57
CA LEU A 126 13.80 4.62 3.40
C LEU A 126 12.85 5.32 2.42
N ALA A 127 11.70 4.72 2.12
CA ALA A 127 10.69 5.31 1.27
C ALA A 127 10.14 6.62 1.86
N ALA A 128 9.87 6.66 3.17
CA ALA A 128 9.42 7.88 3.87
C ALA A 128 10.47 8.99 3.76
N ALA A 129 11.75 8.68 3.95
CA ALA A 129 12.83 9.63 3.81
C ALA A 129 12.94 10.16 2.36
N ILE A 130 12.89 9.29 1.36
CA ILE A 130 12.95 9.66 -0.06
C ILE A 130 11.76 10.56 -0.42
N ILE A 131 10.54 10.21 -0.01
CA ILE A 131 9.35 10.99 -0.32
C ILE A 131 9.39 12.33 0.42
N PHE A 132 9.73 12.34 1.69
CA PHE A 132 9.78 13.57 2.47
C PHE A 132 10.83 14.55 1.96
N THR A 133 11.98 14.09 1.49
CA THR A 133 13.06 14.95 0.99
C THR A 133 12.94 15.24 -0.50
N GLY A 134 12.59 14.24 -1.30
CA GLY A 134 12.64 14.32 -2.77
C GLY A 134 11.33 14.78 -3.41
N LEU A 135 10.16 14.58 -2.78
CA LEU A 135 8.88 14.97 -3.37
C LEU A 135 8.59 16.46 -3.12
N ARG A 136 9.38 17.31 -3.79
CA ARG A 136 9.29 18.78 -3.72
C ARG A 136 9.30 19.37 -5.12
N PRO A 137 8.44 20.35 -5.41
CA PRO A 137 7.32 20.86 -4.61
C PRO A 137 6.22 19.80 -4.39
N ASP A 138 5.25 20.09 -3.49
CA ASP A 138 4.17 19.14 -3.19
C ASP A 138 3.32 18.89 -4.44
N PRO A 139 3.01 17.62 -4.78
CA PRO A 139 2.19 17.28 -5.94
C PRO A 139 0.82 17.96 -5.97
N LEU A 140 0.22 18.25 -4.82
CA LEU A 140 -1.04 18.97 -4.76
C LEU A 140 -0.92 20.40 -5.31
N THR A 141 0.21 21.07 -5.05
CA THR A 141 0.46 22.43 -5.57
C THR A 141 0.69 22.39 -7.06
N LEU A 142 1.58 21.50 -7.52
CA LEU A 142 1.84 21.32 -8.96
C LEU A 142 0.60 20.87 -9.73
N GLY A 143 -0.21 20.00 -9.14
CA GLY A 143 -1.44 19.53 -9.76
C GLY A 143 -2.44 20.65 -10.01
N LYS A 144 -2.54 21.63 -9.09
CA LYS A 144 -3.37 22.83 -9.31
C LYS A 144 -2.82 23.72 -10.43
N GLU A 145 -1.52 23.87 -10.53
CA GLU A 145 -0.89 24.62 -11.64
C GLU A 145 -1.12 23.93 -12.99
N VAL A 146 -0.97 22.60 -13.02
CA VAL A 146 -1.25 21.81 -14.24
C VAL A 146 -2.73 21.89 -14.62
N ALA A 147 -3.66 21.77 -13.67
CA ALA A 147 -5.09 21.87 -13.92
C ALA A 147 -5.46 23.25 -14.50
N ALA A 148 -4.83 24.33 -14.03
CA ALA A 148 -5.05 25.69 -14.56
C ALA A 148 -4.58 25.86 -16.01
N LEU A 149 -3.59 25.05 -16.45
CA LEU A 149 -3.12 25.07 -17.86
C LEU A 149 -4.02 24.27 -18.81
N TYR A 150 -4.86 23.37 -18.28
CA TYR A 150 -5.75 22.49 -19.05
C TYR A 150 -7.19 22.54 -18.53
N PRO A 151 -7.87 23.72 -18.56
CA PRO A 151 -9.21 23.87 -17.99
C PRO A 151 -10.26 22.98 -18.66
N ASP A 152 -10.12 22.70 -19.95
CA ASP A 152 -11.06 21.86 -20.71
C ASP A 152 -10.95 20.36 -20.38
N SER A 153 -9.96 19.96 -19.62
CA SER A 153 -9.76 18.56 -19.20
C SER A 153 -10.41 18.21 -17.85
N GLU A 154 -10.93 19.18 -17.15
CA GLU A 154 -11.69 18.94 -15.94
C GLU A 154 -13.14 18.52 -16.27
N PRO A 155 -13.69 17.52 -15.56
CA PRO A 155 -15.09 17.13 -15.78
C PRO A 155 -16.02 18.32 -15.50
N GLU A 156 -16.76 18.75 -16.52
CA GLU A 156 -17.82 19.74 -16.32
C GLU A 156 -18.88 19.19 -15.36
N GLY A 157 -19.16 19.92 -14.28
CA GLY A 157 -20.23 19.63 -13.34
C GLY A 157 -19.80 19.36 -11.90
N GLU A 158 -20.78 19.43 -11.02
CA GLU A 158 -20.57 19.12 -9.60
C GLU A 158 -20.24 17.64 -9.37
N ALA A 159 -19.33 17.38 -8.43
CA ALA A 159 -18.96 16.02 -8.02
C ALA A 159 -20.23 15.25 -7.56
N ARG A 160 -20.53 14.14 -8.22
CA ARG A 160 -21.71 13.34 -7.88
C ARG A 160 -21.54 12.73 -6.49
N PRO A 161 -22.57 12.80 -5.62
CA PRO A 161 -22.54 12.16 -4.32
C PRO A 161 -22.26 10.66 -4.46
N ILE A 162 -21.38 10.12 -3.62
CA ILE A 162 -20.98 8.69 -3.62
C ILE A 162 -22.21 7.78 -3.60
N ARG A 163 -23.27 8.16 -2.88
CA ARG A 163 -24.52 7.39 -2.82
C ARG A 163 -25.21 7.23 -4.18
N VAL A 164 -25.11 8.24 -5.05
CA VAL A 164 -25.67 8.19 -6.41
C VAL A 164 -24.84 7.25 -7.30
N ILE A 165 -23.53 7.28 -7.16
CA ILE A 165 -22.61 6.39 -7.89
C ILE A 165 -22.88 4.93 -7.52
N PHE A 166 -22.98 4.61 -6.23
CA PHE A 166 -23.27 3.25 -5.75
C PHE A 166 -24.66 2.72 -6.07
N ARG A 167 -25.60 3.59 -6.53
CA ARG A 167 -26.91 3.13 -7.04
C ARG A 167 -26.86 2.67 -8.49
N GLN A 168 -25.78 2.93 -9.20
CA GLN A 168 -25.64 2.49 -10.58
C GLN A 168 -25.28 0.98 -10.62
N PRO A 169 -26.02 0.14 -11.36
CA PRO A 169 -25.74 -1.31 -11.44
C PRO A 169 -24.31 -1.62 -11.89
N ALA A 170 -23.78 -0.86 -12.86
CA ALA A 170 -22.42 -1.02 -13.34
C ALA A 170 -21.37 -0.77 -12.23
N ALA A 171 -21.56 0.27 -11.40
CA ALA A 171 -20.66 0.56 -10.28
C ALA A 171 -20.72 -0.54 -9.22
N MET A 172 -21.91 -1.02 -8.88
CA MET A 172 -22.08 -2.13 -7.93
C MET A 172 -21.45 -3.42 -8.45
N THR A 173 -21.65 -3.74 -9.73
CA THR A 173 -21.01 -4.92 -10.35
C THR A 173 -19.49 -4.81 -10.30
N ALA A 174 -18.93 -3.67 -10.66
CA ALA A 174 -17.48 -3.45 -10.62
C ALA A 174 -16.93 -3.59 -9.20
N VAL A 175 -17.56 -2.97 -8.20
CA VAL A 175 -17.14 -3.09 -6.79
C VAL A 175 -17.26 -4.52 -6.29
N THR A 176 -18.35 -5.20 -6.59
CA THR A 176 -18.55 -6.60 -6.18
C THR A 176 -17.49 -7.50 -6.81
N ALA A 177 -17.23 -7.36 -8.11
CA ALA A 177 -16.20 -8.13 -8.81
C ALA A 177 -14.81 -7.89 -8.21
N MET A 178 -14.45 -6.63 -7.91
CA MET A 178 -13.19 -6.31 -7.25
C MET A 178 -13.08 -6.92 -5.85
N VAL A 179 -14.12 -6.85 -5.04
CA VAL A 179 -14.13 -7.41 -3.68
C VAL A 179 -13.99 -8.93 -3.74
N VAL A 180 -14.79 -9.60 -4.57
CA VAL A 180 -14.75 -11.07 -4.72
C VAL A 180 -13.38 -11.50 -5.25
N GLY A 181 -12.85 -10.84 -6.29
CA GLY A 181 -11.52 -11.12 -6.83
C GLY A 181 -10.42 -10.97 -5.78
N GLN A 182 -10.46 -9.90 -4.97
CA GLN A 182 -9.50 -9.68 -3.91
C GLN A 182 -9.59 -10.74 -2.81
N VAL A 183 -10.81 -11.13 -2.41
CA VAL A 183 -11.02 -12.19 -1.39
C VAL A 183 -10.48 -13.53 -1.89
N VAL A 184 -10.76 -13.91 -3.14
CA VAL A 184 -10.26 -15.15 -3.74
C VAL A 184 -8.74 -15.14 -3.82
N MET A 185 -8.14 -14.04 -4.30
CA MET A 185 -6.69 -13.91 -4.39
C MET A 185 -6.01 -14.08 -3.02
N VAL A 186 -6.50 -13.36 -2.00
CA VAL A 186 -5.93 -13.45 -0.64
C VAL A 186 -6.12 -14.86 -0.07
N ALA A 187 -7.30 -15.48 -0.26
CA ALA A 187 -7.56 -16.82 0.22
C ALA A 187 -6.59 -17.85 -0.40
N ILE A 188 -6.37 -17.80 -1.71
CA ILE A 188 -5.43 -18.70 -2.40
C ILE A 188 -4.01 -18.48 -1.86
N MET A 189 -3.54 -17.25 -1.76
CA MET A 189 -2.19 -16.95 -1.25
C MET A 189 -1.97 -17.45 0.18
N VAL A 190 -2.95 -17.25 1.06
CA VAL A 190 -2.87 -17.69 2.47
C VAL A 190 -2.88 -19.22 2.55
N ILE A 191 -3.81 -19.88 1.84
CA ILE A 191 -3.92 -21.35 1.84
C ILE A 191 -2.65 -21.99 1.26
N THR A 192 -2.11 -21.45 0.15
CA THR A 192 -0.86 -21.94 -0.46
C THR A 192 0.30 -21.84 0.52
N SER A 193 0.48 -20.69 1.16
CA SER A 193 1.56 -20.49 2.13
C SER A 193 1.43 -21.43 3.33
N LEU A 194 0.22 -21.63 3.84
CA LEU A 194 -0.06 -22.51 4.97
C LEU A 194 0.16 -24.00 4.58
N HIS A 195 -0.32 -24.40 3.40
CA HIS A 195 -0.13 -25.76 2.88
C HIS A 195 1.35 -26.09 2.72
N MET A 196 2.14 -25.20 2.11
CA MET A 196 3.57 -25.39 1.96
C MET A 196 4.27 -25.49 3.32
N LYS A 197 3.90 -24.64 4.27
CA LYS A 197 4.46 -24.70 5.63
C LYS A 197 4.15 -26.01 6.33
N ASN A 198 2.93 -26.53 6.20
CA ASN A 198 2.51 -27.81 6.78
C ASN A 198 3.20 -29.03 6.13
N ASN A 199 3.76 -28.86 4.93
CA ASN A 199 4.56 -29.88 4.23
C ASN A 199 6.07 -29.58 4.34
N ASP A 200 6.51 -28.95 5.40
CA ASP A 200 7.92 -28.69 5.77
C ASP A 200 8.74 -27.92 4.71
N HIS A 201 8.08 -27.16 3.83
CA HIS A 201 8.80 -26.27 2.93
C HIS A 201 9.44 -25.10 3.70
N SER A 202 10.67 -24.76 3.30
CA SER A 202 11.39 -23.63 3.88
C SER A 202 10.72 -22.29 3.56
N LEU A 203 10.96 -21.28 4.39
CA LEU A 203 10.49 -19.91 4.13
C LEU A 203 10.98 -19.38 2.78
N GLY A 204 12.19 -19.73 2.36
CA GLY A 204 12.71 -19.37 1.05
C GLY A 204 11.91 -19.98 -0.10
N GLY A 205 11.53 -21.27 0.00
CA GLY A 205 10.68 -21.94 -0.98
C GLY A 205 9.29 -21.29 -1.07
N ILE A 206 8.67 -21.02 0.08
CA ILE A 206 7.38 -20.33 0.14
C ILE A 206 7.47 -18.93 -0.49
N SER A 207 8.50 -18.17 -0.15
CA SER A 207 8.75 -16.83 -0.69
C SER A 207 8.93 -16.83 -2.20
N THR A 208 9.61 -17.82 -2.76
CA THR A 208 9.81 -17.96 -4.21
C THR A 208 8.48 -18.21 -4.93
N VAL A 209 7.63 -19.09 -4.40
CA VAL A 209 6.29 -19.36 -4.98
C VAL A 209 5.41 -18.12 -4.93
N ILE A 210 5.40 -17.41 -3.81
CA ILE A 210 4.61 -16.18 -3.68
C ILE A 210 5.13 -15.07 -4.59
N SER A 211 6.45 -14.98 -4.82
CA SER A 211 7.03 -13.99 -5.76
C SER A 211 6.71 -14.25 -7.22
N ALA A 212 6.47 -15.52 -7.58
CA ALA A 212 6.14 -15.92 -8.94
C ALA A 212 4.66 -15.79 -9.29
N HIS A 213 3.81 -15.53 -8.29
CA HIS A 213 2.36 -15.41 -8.40
C HIS A 213 1.93 -13.95 -8.56
#